data_ad32fba9dfc0aee6e3f58ea9bf6b998a
#
_entry.id   ad32fba9dfc0aee6e3f58ea9bf6b998a
#
_cell.length_a   1.000
_cell.length_b   1.000
_cell.length_c   1.000
_cell.angle_alpha   90.00
_cell.angle_beta   90.00
_cell.angle_gamma   90.00
#
_symmetry.space_group_name_H-M   'P 1'
#
loop_
_entity.id
_entity.type
_entity.pdbx_description
1 polymer ?
#
loop_
_entity_poly.entity_id
_entity_poly.type
_entity_poly.pdbx_seq_one_letter_code
_entity_poly.pdbx_strand_id
1 'polypeptide(L)' 'MKSIDSVRSEFPSLLNKDDKGNQVLYLDGPGGTQVPTSVINSVSDYYKECNSNTHGEFLSSKKTDDVMESMREKVSTFL' A
#
# COMPACT_ATOMS: atom_id res chain seq x y z
N MET A 1 -2.74 16.10 -13.90
CA MET A 1 -3.64 15.09 -13.32
C MET A 1 -3.51 13.80 -14.11
N LYS A 2 -3.40 12.66 -13.43
CA LYS A 2 -3.36 11.35 -14.09
C LYS A 2 -4.73 10.99 -14.68
N SER A 3 -4.75 10.32 -15.83
CA SER A 3 -5.98 9.76 -16.39
C SER A 3 -6.52 8.63 -15.50
N ILE A 4 -7.81 8.35 -15.60
CA ILE A 4 -8.43 7.23 -14.88
C ILE A 4 -7.78 5.90 -15.26
N ASP A 5 -7.48 5.67 -16.53
CA ASP A 5 -6.82 4.43 -16.96
C ASP A 5 -5.42 4.28 -16.37
N SER A 6 -4.67 5.38 -16.28
CA SER A 6 -3.35 5.38 -15.64
C SER A 6 -3.45 5.05 -14.15
N VAL A 7 -4.42 5.61 -13.44
CA VAL A 7 -4.64 5.30 -12.02
C VAL A 7 -5.07 3.84 -11.85
N ARG A 8 -5.98 3.34 -12.69
CA ARG A 8 -6.43 1.95 -12.60
C ARG A 8 -5.29 0.95 -12.79
N SER A 9 -4.32 1.25 -13.65
CA SER A 9 -3.18 0.36 -13.88
C SER A 9 -2.27 0.20 -12.66
N GLU A 10 -2.37 1.08 -11.68
CA GLU A 10 -1.61 0.99 -10.43
C GLU A 10 -2.18 -0.04 -9.44
N PHE A 11 -3.35 -0.60 -9.72
CA PHE A 11 -4.05 -1.54 -8.83
C PHE A 11 -4.05 -2.94 -9.46
N PRO A 12 -3.16 -3.85 -9.02
CA PRO A 12 -3.02 -5.17 -9.67
C PRO A 12 -4.32 -5.99 -9.72
N SER A 13 -5.15 -5.91 -8.68
CA SER A 13 -6.39 -6.69 -8.63
C SER A 13 -7.41 -6.30 -9.70
N LEU A 14 -7.32 -5.07 -10.24
CA LEU A 14 -8.22 -4.63 -11.31
C LEU A 14 -7.92 -5.32 -12.65
N LEU A 15 -6.80 -6.03 -12.75
CA LEU A 15 -6.44 -6.83 -13.91
C LEU A 15 -7.02 -8.25 -13.85
N ASN A 16 -7.62 -8.65 -12.73
CA ASN A 16 -8.21 -9.97 -12.58
C ASN A 16 -9.42 -10.13 -13.49
N LYS A 17 -9.58 -11.36 -14.00
CA LYS A 17 -10.71 -11.72 -14.85
C LYS A 17 -11.44 -12.92 -14.27
N ASP A 18 -12.74 -13.01 -14.54
CA ASP A 18 -13.53 -14.17 -14.16
C ASP A 18 -13.27 -15.37 -15.10
N ASP A 19 -13.95 -16.50 -14.83
CA ASP A 19 -13.79 -17.73 -15.61
C ASP A 19 -14.13 -17.56 -17.09
N LYS A 20 -14.93 -16.55 -17.43
CA LYS A 20 -15.34 -16.26 -18.82
C LYS A 20 -14.44 -15.23 -19.49
N GLY A 21 -13.38 -14.77 -18.83
CA GLY A 21 -12.47 -13.76 -19.37
C GLY A 21 -12.95 -12.33 -19.23
N ASN A 22 -14.04 -12.09 -18.49
CA ASN A 22 -14.53 -10.75 -18.20
C ASN A 22 -13.79 -10.13 -17.05
N GLN A 23 -13.58 -8.82 -17.09
CA GLN A 23 -12.96 -8.09 -15.99
C GLN A 23 -13.84 -8.15 -14.73
N VAL A 24 -13.24 -8.47 -13.60
CA VAL A 24 -13.94 -8.47 -12.32
C VAL A 24 -14.22 -7.05 -11.88
N LEU A 25 -15.45 -6.78 -11.43
CA LEU A 25 -15.88 -5.48 -10.93
C LEU A 25 -15.93 -5.51 -9.40
N TYR A 26 -15.22 -4.57 -8.77
CA TYR A 26 -15.14 -4.47 -7.32
C TYR A 26 -16.04 -3.33 -6.85
N LEU A 27 -17.30 -3.64 -6.53
CA LEU A 27 -18.30 -2.67 -6.11
C LEU A 27 -18.62 -2.75 -4.61
N ASP A 28 -17.95 -3.63 -3.88
CA ASP A 28 -18.19 -3.89 -2.47
C ASP A 28 -17.03 -3.35 -1.60
N GLY A 29 -17.01 -2.05 -1.37
CA GLY A 29 -16.03 -1.41 -0.49
C GLY A 29 -16.00 -1.99 0.93
N PRO A 30 -17.15 -2.31 1.57
CA PRO A 30 -17.14 -2.95 2.89
C PRO A 30 -16.48 -4.33 2.90
N GLY A 31 -16.44 -5.05 1.79
CA GLY A 31 -15.74 -6.32 1.66
C GLY A 31 -14.23 -6.20 1.54
N GLY A 32 -13.74 -5.00 1.37
CA GLY A 32 -12.32 -4.69 1.23
C GLY A 32 -12.02 -3.83 0.01
N THR A 33 -11.30 -2.74 0.22
CA THR A 33 -10.87 -1.85 -0.85
C THR A 33 -9.61 -2.40 -1.51
N GLN A 34 -9.52 -2.29 -2.82
CA GLN A 34 -8.35 -2.76 -3.56
C GLN A 34 -7.13 -1.86 -3.31
N VAL A 35 -5.94 -2.41 -3.50
CA VAL A 35 -4.68 -1.79 -3.03
C VAL A 35 -3.74 -1.57 -4.22
N PRO A 36 -3.13 -0.37 -4.33
CA PRO A 36 -2.18 -0.10 -5.40
C PRO A 36 -0.83 -0.78 -5.15
N THR A 37 -0.10 -1.02 -6.23
CA THR A 37 1.23 -1.66 -6.18
C THR A 37 2.20 -0.93 -5.24
N SER A 38 2.15 0.39 -5.22
CA SER A 38 3.02 1.19 -4.33
C SER A 38 2.83 0.84 -2.86
N VAL A 39 1.60 0.63 -2.43
CA VAL A 39 1.29 0.24 -1.05
C VAL A 39 1.74 -1.20 -0.78
N ILE A 40 1.50 -2.12 -1.71
CA ILE A 40 1.95 -3.52 -1.59
C ILE A 40 3.46 -3.58 -1.41
N ASN A 41 4.20 -2.84 -2.25
CA ASN A 41 5.66 -2.81 -2.18
C ASN A 41 6.16 -2.18 -0.88
N SER A 42 5.52 -1.13 -0.39
CA SER A 42 5.89 -0.48 0.87
C SER A 42 5.75 -1.42 2.07
N VAL A 43 4.66 -2.18 2.13
CA VAL A 43 4.44 -3.18 3.19
C VAL A 43 5.46 -4.30 3.08
N SER A 44 5.71 -4.79 1.86
CA SER A 44 6.69 -5.85 1.60
C SER A 44 8.10 -5.41 2.02
N ASP A 45 8.50 -4.21 1.65
CA ASP A 45 9.82 -3.67 2.00
C ASP A 45 9.98 -3.50 3.50
N TYR A 46 8.93 -3.05 4.18
CA TYR A 46 8.94 -2.96 5.64
C TYR A 46 9.23 -4.31 6.29
N TYR A 47 8.53 -5.37 5.84
CA TYR A 47 8.75 -6.70 6.39
C TYR A 47 10.13 -7.27 6.06
N LYS A 48 10.68 -6.94 4.91
CA LYS A 48 12.01 -7.40 4.50
C LYS A 48 13.15 -6.71 5.23
N GLU A 49 12.99 -5.41 5.53
CA GLU A 49 14.10 -4.56 5.94
C GLU A 49 14.07 -4.17 7.41
N CYS A 50 12.90 -3.98 8.00
CA CYS A 50 12.81 -3.36 9.31
C CYS A 50 11.67 -3.86 10.21
N ASN A 51 11.16 -5.05 9.96
CA ASN A 51 10.07 -5.61 10.77
C ASN A 51 10.52 -5.80 12.23
N SER A 52 10.18 -4.85 13.08
CA SER A 52 10.62 -4.79 14.46
C SER A 52 9.71 -3.91 15.30
N ASN A 53 9.85 -4.02 16.62
CA ASN A 53 9.20 -3.10 17.55
C ASN A 53 9.80 -1.69 17.42
N THR A 54 8.98 -0.68 17.72
CA THR A 54 9.44 0.71 17.72
C THR A 54 10.30 1.02 18.98
N HIS A 55 11.08 2.10 18.88
CA HIS A 55 11.86 2.68 19.99
C HIS A 55 12.93 1.77 20.60
N GLY A 56 13.30 0.68 19.95
CA GLY A 56 14.48 -0.08 20.30
C GLY A 56 15.77 0.60 19.81
N GLU A 57 16.92 0.14 20.31
CA GLU A 57 18.19 0.72 19.91
C GLU A 57 18.89 -0.01 18.77
N PHE A 58 18.35 -1.13 18.33
CA PHE A 58 18.90 -1.87 17.20
C PHE A 58 18.38 -1.31 15.87
N LEU A 59 19.11 -1.59 14.79
CA LEU A 59 18.89 -0.97 13.48
C LEU A 59 17.46 -1.10 12.96
N SER A 60 16.87 -2.29 13.01
CA SER A 60 15.52 -2.50 12.47
C SER A 60 14.45 -1.73 13.24
N SER A 61 14.62 -1.56 14.56
CA SER A 61 13.71 -0.74 15.35
C SER A 61 13.81 0.75 14.98
N LYS A 62 15.03 1.25 14.74
CA LYS A 62 15.24 2.63 14.29
C LYS A 62 14.63 2.87 12.92
N LYS A 63 14.75 1.93 12.00
CA LYS A 63 14.10 2.02 10.69
C LYS A 63 12.58 2.04 10.81
N THR A 64 12.02 1.27 11.73
CA THR A 64 10.57 1.30 12.00
C THR A 64 10.15 2.66 12.54
N ASP A 65 10.92 3.25 13.46
CA ASP A 65 10.65 4.59 13.98
C ASP A 65 10.66 5.63 12.85
N ASP A 66 11.62 5.57 11.94
CA ASP A 66 11.69 6.47 10.79
C ASP A 66 10.47 6.34 9.89
N VAL A 67 10.00 5.13 9.62
CA VAL A 67 8.78 4.90 8.84
C VAL A 67 7.58 5.52 9.53
N MET A 68 7.43 5.35 10.84
CA MET A 68 6.31 5.90 11.59
C MET A 68 6.31 7.43 11.60
N GLU A 69 7.47 8.05 11.79
CA GLU A 69 7.60 9.51 11.75
C GLU A 69 7.29 10.05 10.35
N SER A 70 7.80 9.41 9.31
CA SER A 70 7.51 9.80 7.92
C SER A 70 6.02 9.74 7.63
N MET A 71 5.31 8.72 8.13
CA MET A 71 3.86 8.60 7.98
C MET A 71 3.12 9.74 8.67
N ARG A 72 3.52 10.10 9.89
CA ARG A 72 2.90 11.21 10.63
C ARG A 72 3.04 12.53 9.88
N GLU A 73 4.20 12.80 9.34
CA GLU A 73 4.45 14.01 8.53
C GLU A 73 3.57 14.03 7.28
N LYS A 74 3.49 12.92 6.56
CA LYS A 74 2.67 12.83 5.35
C LYS A 74 1.19 13.01 5.62
N VAL A 75 0.67 12.39 6.68
CA VAL A 75 -0.73 12.54 7.07
C VAL A 75 -1.01 13.97 7.52
N SER A 76 -0.11 14.58 8.28
CA SER A 76 -0.24 15.98 8.70
C SER A 76 -0.30 16.93 7.51
N THR A 77 0.52 16.70 6.50
CA THR A 77 0.53 17.51 5.28
C THR A 77 -0.76 17.33 4.48
N PHE A 78 -1.29 16.09 4.41
CA PHE A 78 -2.53 15.80 3.70
C PHE A 78 -3.75 16.44 4.36
N LEU A 79 -3.81 16.41 5.68
CA LEU A 79 -4.94 16.99 6.44
C LEU A 79 -4.76 18.50 6.64
#